data_49e7b80135d16c56937e670c19a5d485
#
_entry.id   49e7b80135d16c56937e670c19a5d485
#
_cell.length_a   1.000
_cell.length_b   1.000
_cell.length_c   1.000
_cell.angle_alpha   90.00
_cell.angle_beta   90.00
_cell.angle_gamma   90.00
#
_symmetry.space_group_name_H-M   'P 1'
#
loop_
_entity.id
_entity.type
_entity.pdbx_description
1 polymer ?
#
loop_
_entity_poly.entity_id
_entity_poly.type
_entity_poly.pdbx_seq_one_letter_code
_entity_poly.pdbx_strand_id
1 'polypeptide(L)'
;MKRIRHSVVFLVGLMGLVQGFFGGGGLMAKGFSADSIAPKMQWFADAKLGIFIHWGIYAVEGTSESWSFHSRNTTYPYYMGQLKGFGAEKYDPKVWATLIKESGAQYAVITTQHHDGVALWNTQQLTPNTPWSLSAKDPLKMQKPALWNAKLPLSVVAQSPAKRDVIAPFASALREKGLKFGAYYSLLDWSHNDYPGLYNDQGRYKLAEDPMRWQRFLQFMHGQIGELSTQFHPDLFWFDGDWEHSNEEWNAPKIRRDILAANPNAIMNGRLQGYGDYATPEQNMPISRPTLIGLDGKAHGTLWELCMTSNDNWGWRPNDTLMKTSNEVIRIFSECLGMGGNLLLDIGPKADGTITWEQTRLLKDLGRWTSKHAEAIYGSLAGMPAGHFYGPSTISKDSTILYLFLTQVQGIGKDDKYINEEELEEAINEVLGKVGDDHIELDGSSGLTCSVMVKGLRNEILSAEVLGVEGKLRPKVVGKISWSSVPGTVFMEVPVDALDSDVTVLKLKLKGPLSLYRGAGGFH
;
A
#
# COMPACT_ATOMS: atom_id res chain seq x y z
N MET A 1 16.98 -55.31 -4.83
CA MET A 1 15.91 -56.33 -4.72
C MET A 1 15.09 -56.01 -3.47
N LYS A 2 13.86 -55.68 -3.63
CA LYS A 2 12.59 -56.04 -3.02
C LYS A 2 11.59 -54.92 -3.29
N ARG A 3 10.64 -55.26 -4.15
CA ARG A 3 9.41 -54.52 -4.41
C ARG A 3 8.47 -54.67 -3.22
N ILE A 4 7.78 -53.60 -2.81
CA ILE A 4 6.52 -53.72 -2.08
C ILE A 4 5.48 -52.85 -2.79
N ARG A 5 4.41 -53.54 -3.26
CA ARG A 5 3.15 -52.99 -3.77
C ARG A 5 2.22 -52.68 -2.62
N HIS A 6 1.43 -51.59 -2.70
CA HIS A 6 0.14 -51.46 -1.97
C HIS A 6 -0.78 -50.61 -2.84
N SER A 7 -1.72 -51.15 -3.35
CA SER A 7 -3.15 -51.39 -3.15
C SER A 7 -3.98 -50.11 -3.06
N VAL A 8 -4.69 -49.90 -4.17
CA VAL A 8 -5.81 -48.97 -4.33
C VAL A 8 -7.05 -49.60 -3.70
N VAL A 9 -7.76 -48.88 -2.84
CA VAL A 9 -9.10 -49.20 -2.38
C VAL A 9 -10.07 -48.16 -2.93
N PHE A 10 -10.92 -48.62 -3.84
CA PHE A 10 -12.13 -47.89 -4.26
C PHE A 10 -13.20 -48.10 -3.20
N LEU A 11 -13.84 -47.00 -2.78
CA LEU A 11 -15.14 -47.09 -2.07
C LEU A 11 -16.17 -46.32 -2.92
N VAL A 12 -17.07 -47.10 -3.48
CA VAL A 12 -18.33 -46.64 -4.08
C VAL A 12 -19.39 -46.64 -2.99
N GLY A 13 -20.11 -45.55 -2.85
CA GLY A 13 -21.19 -45.50 -1.85
C GLY A 13 -22.21 -44.38 -2.11
N LEU A 14 -23.30 -44.80 -2.70
CA LEU A 14 -24.70 -44.35 -2.55
C LEU A 14 -25.12 -42.93 -2.95
N MET A 15 -25.86 -42.91 -4.10
CA MET A 15 -26.86 -41.89 -4.45
C MET A 15 -27.99 -41.84 -3.40
N GLY A 16 -28.23 -40.65 -2.82
CA GLY A 16 -29.47 -40.29 -2.15
C GLY A 16 -30.13 -39.14 -2.91
N LEU A 17 -31.22 -39.39 -3.60
CA LEU A 17 -32.13 -38.40 -4.16
C LEU A 17 -32.76 -37.58 -3.03
N VAL A 18 -32.54 -36.27 -3.03
CA VAL A 18 -33.43 -35.31 -2.37
C VAL A 18 -33.91 -34.31 -3.38
N GLN A 19 -35.16 -34.46 -3.79
CA GLN A 19 -35.91 -33.41 -4.46
C GLN A 19 -36.18 -32.27 -3.47
N GLY A 20 -35.67 -31.08 -3.72
CA GLY A 20 -35.89 -29.87 -2.93
C GLY A 20 -36.09 -28.68 -3.84
N PHE A 21 -37.29 -28.27 -3.98
CA PHE A 21 -37.87 -26.99 -4.42
C PHE A 21 -36.89 -25.92 -4.98
N PHE A 22 -36.99 -25.68 -6.28
CA PHE A 22 -36.53 -24.46 -6.93
C PHE A 22 -37.43 -23.29 -6.53
N GLY A 23 -37.03 -22.56 -5.50
CA GLY A 23 -37.46 -21.18 -5.27
C GLY A 23 -36.47 -20.27 -5.99
N GLY A 24 -36.88 -19.75 -7.17
CA GLY A 24 -36.10 -18.76 -7.91
C GLY A 24 -36.05 -17.41 -7.18
N GLY A 25 -35.12 -17.26 -6.25
CA GLY A 25 -34.71 -15.97 -5.72
C GLY A 25 -33.42 -15.57 -6.42
N GLY A 26 -33.51 -14.73 -7.45
CA GLY A 26 -32.34 -14.11 -8.07
C GLY A 26 -31.54 -13.38 -7.00
N LEU A 27 -30.37 -13.91 -6.63
CA LEU A 27 -29.35 -13.14 -5.94
C LEU A 27 -28.91 -12.04 -6.92
N MET A 28 -29.59 -10.89 -6.84
CA MET A 28 -29.02 -9.65 -7.33
C MET A 28 -27.67 -9.53 -6.65
N ALA A 29 -26.57 -9.68 -7.39
CA ALA A 29 -25.28 -9.20 -6.94
C ALA A 29 -25.51 -7.72 -6.64
N LYS A 30 -25.58 -7.38 -5.33
CA LYS A 30 -25.66 -6.01 -4.86
C LYS A 30 -24.48 -5.30 -5.54
N GLY A 31 -24.80 -4.35 -6.42
CA GLY A 31 -23.82 -3.38 -6.90
C GLY A 31 -23.12 -2.83 -5.68
N PHE A 32 -21.89 -2.37 -5.83
CA PHE A 32 -21.12 -1.75 -4.77
C PHE A 32 -21.97 -0.65 -4.10
N SER A 33 -22.77 -1.04 -3.12
CA SER A 33 -23.41 -0.08 -2.27
C SER A 33 -22.31 0.49 -1.37
N ALA A 34 -22.32 1.80 -1.19
CA ALA A 34 -21.56 2.48 -0.16
C ALA A 34 -21.99 2.02 1.25
N ASP A 35 -22.56 0.81 1.36
CA ASP A 35 -23.17 0.24 2.54
C ASP A 35 -22.11 0.00 3.59
N SER A 36 -22.11 0.90 4.56
CA SER A 36 -21.58 0.78 5.90
C SER A 36 -20.05 0.86 6.08
N ILE A 37 -19.35 1.73 5.35
CA ILE A 37 -18.03 2.16 5.84
C ILE A 37 -18.29 2.90 7.17
N ALA A 38 -17.67 2.40 8.26
CA ALA A 38 -17.77 3.08 9.55
C ALA A 38 -17.33 4.55 9.42
N PRO A 39 -18.03 5.52 10.02
CA PRO A 39 -17.74 6.95 9.82
C PRO A 39 -16.27 7.32 10.02
N LYS A 40 -15.59 6.68 11.00
CA LYS A 40 -14.17 6.88 11.26
C LYS A 40 -13.25 6.45 10.10
N MET A 41 -13.72 5.56 9.21
CA MET A 41 -12.96 5.01 8.08
C MET A 41 -13.16 5.81 6.78
N GLN A 42 -14.12 6.76 6.75
CA GLN A 42 -14.46 7.46 5.50
C GLN A 42 -13.28 8.26 4.93
N TRP A 43 -12.52 8.93 5.81
CA TRP A 43 -11.35 9.67 5.37
C TRP A 43 -10.31 8.76 4.69
N PHE A 44 -10.13 7.55 5.21
CA PHE A 44 -9.19 6.57 4.65
C PHE A 44 -9.68 6.03 3.31
N ALA A 45 -10.97 5.73 3.20
CA ALA A 45 -11.59 5.31 1.94
C ALA A 45 -11.45 6.37 0.84
N ASP A 46 -11.47 7.65 1.20
CA ASP A 46 -11.38 8.79 0.28
C ASP A 46 -9.93 9.20 -0.03
N ALA A 47 -8.98 8.87 0.84
CA ALA A 47 -7.59 9.34 0.80
C ALA A 47 -6.77 8.78 -0.38
N LYS A 48 -6.92 7.53 -0.70
CA LYS A 48 -6.33 6.78 -1.81
C LYS A 48 -4.80 6.67 -1.82
N LEU A 49 -4.06 7.70 -1.43
CA LEU A 49 -2.60 7.75 -1.45
C LEU A 49 -2.05 8.17 -0.09
N GLY A 50 -1.11 7.40 0.41
CA GLY A 50 -0.26 7.71 1.56
C GLY A 50 1.22 7.54 1.23
N ILE A 51 2.09 8.19 2.00
CA ILE A 51 3.54 7.99 1.97
C ILE A 51 3.97 7.28 3.24
N PHE A 52 4.69 6.16 3.07
CA PHE A 52 5.35 5.45 4.13
C PHE A 52 6.79 5.94 4.26
N ILE A 53 7.30 6.04 5.48
CA ILE A 53 8.67 6.47 5.74
C ILE A 53 9.33 5.44 6.65
N HIS A 54 10.23 4.64 6.08
CA HIS A 54 11.09 3.77 6.85
C HIS A 54 12.38 4.50 7.22
N TRP A 55 12.45 4.97 8.47
CA TRP A 55 13.59 5.73 8.96
C TRP A 55 13.99 5.25 10.36
N GLY A 56 15.27 5.00 10.56
CA GLY A 56 15.80 4.49 11.79
C GLY A 56 17.32 4.39 11.74
N ILE A 57 17.92 3.76 12.75
CA ILE A 57 19.39 3.63 12.85
C ILE A 57 20.02 2.86 11.68
N TYR A 58 19.27 1.98 11.04
CA TYR A 58 19.69 1.23 9.85
C TYR A 58 20.04 2.13 8.65
N ALA A 59 19.56 3.36 8.62
CA ALA A 59 19.91 4.32 7.58
C ALA A 59 21.35 4.88 7.71
N VAL A 60 22.04 4.63 8.82
CA VAL A 60 23.42 5.12 9.05
C VAL A 60 24.39 4.44 8.12
N GLU A 61 24.39 3.10 8.10
CA GLU A 61 25.26 2.29 7.24
C GLU A 61 24.50 1.76 6.01
N GLY A 62 23.20 2.09 5.88
CA GLY A 62 22.37 1.59 4.81
C GLY A 62 22.22 0.08 4.85
N THR A 63 22.00 -0.49 6.03
CA THR A 63 21.70 -1.91 6.20
C THR A 63 20.22 -2.18 5.94
N SER A 64 19.88 -3.40 5.56
CA SER A 64 18.48 -3.86 5.68
C SER A 64 18.06 -3.70 7.13
N GLU A 65 16.88 -3.20 7.36
CA GLU A 65 16.36 -2.86 8.69
C GLU A 65 16.78 -3.93 9.74
N SER A 66 16.11 -4.04 10.83
CA SER A 66 16.38 -5.04 11.90
C SER A 66 16.47 -6.49 11.39
N TRP A 67 15.89 -6.80 10.23
CA TRP A 67 16.04 -8.10 9.57
C TRP A 67 17.48 -8.49 9.30
N SER A 68 18.38 -7.52 9.09
CA SER A 68 19.80 -7.77 8.81
C SER A 68 20.50 -8.50 9.95
N PHE A 69 20.24 -8.17 11.22
CA PHE A 69 20.81 -8.92 12.34
C PHE A 69 19.95 -10.13 12.71
N HIS A 70 18.63 -10.04 12.61
CA HIS A 70 17.73 -11.15 12.90
C HIS A 70 18.04 -12.36 12.04
N SER A 71 18.32 -12.15 10.76
CA SER A 71 18.74 -13.19 9.80
C SER A 71 20.24 -13.47 9.80
N ARG A 72 21.01 -12.90 10.75
CA ARG A 72 22.46 -13.05 10.87
C ARG A 72 23.28 -12.57 9.66
N ASN A 73 22.72 -11.71 8.81
CA ASN A 73 23.46 -11.07 7.72
C ASN A 73 24.46 -10.03 8.25
N THR A 74 24.21 -9.52 9.46
CA THR A 74 25.15 -8.72 10.23
C THR A 74 25.09 -9.13 11.72
N THR A 75 26.05 -8.66 12.51
CA THR A 75 26.00 -8.93 13.95
C THR A 75 25.12 -7.91 14.66
N TYR A 76 24.43 -8.34 15.71
CA TYR A 76 23.62 -7.45 16.52
C TYR A 76 24.42 -6.26 17.11
N PRO A 77 25.65 -6.42 17.66
CA PRO A 77 26.44 -5.29 18.11
C PRO A 77 26.79 -4.27 17.02
N TYR A 78 27.10 -4.76 15.81
CA TYR A 78 27.35 -3.86 14.67
C TYR A 78 26.10 -3.07 14.31
N TYR A 79 24.96 -3.75 14.17
CA TYR A 79 23.69 -3.11 13.86
C TYR A 79 23.32 -2.04 14.90
N MET A 80 23.31 -2.38 16.20
CA MET A 80 23.00 -1.42 17.27
C MET A 80 24.05 -0.31 17.42
N GLY A 81 25.29 -0.56 16.98
CA GLY A 81 26.33 0.47 16.93
C GLY A 81 25.99 1.67 16.07
N GLN A 82 25.10 1.49 15.08
CA GLN A 82 24.59 2.54 14.20
C GLN A 82 23.84 3.64 14.97
N LEU A 83 23.30 3.35 16.15
CA LEU A 83 22.68 4.37 17.03
C LEU A 83 23.58 5.59 17.24
N LYS A 84 24.89 5.40 17.29
CA LYS A 84 25.90 6.46 17.45
C LYS A 84 26.12 7.33 16.21
N GLY A 85 25.62 6.92 15.07
CA GLY A 85 25.72 7.65 13.81
C GLY A 85 24.41 8.33 13.40
N PHE A 86 23.30 8.08 14.09
CA PHE A 86 22.01 8.66 13.73
C PHE A 86 21.93 10.13 14.22
N GLY A 87 22.17 11.07 13.31
CA GLY A 87 22.30 12.50 13.63
C GLY A 87 21.11 13.35 13.26
N ALA A 88 20.39 13.02 12.21
CA ALA A 88 19.22 13.77 11.71
C ALA A 88 19.50 15.29 11.49
N GLU A 89 20.73 15.66 11.11
CA GLU A 89 21.19 17.06 11.07
C GLU A 89 20.46 17.90 10.01
N LYS A 90 20.04 17.26 8.92
CA LYS A 90 19.33 17.90 7.80
C LYS A 90 17.83 17.63 7.82
N TYR A 91 17.35 16.95 8.85
CA TYR A 91 15.92 16.68 8.98
C TYR A 91 15.13 17.96 9.21
N ASP A 92 14.27 18.28 8.26
CA ASP A 92 13.27 19.34 8.36
C ASP A 92 11.86 18.76 8.13
N PRO A 93 11.05 18.63 9.18
CA PRO A 93 9.71 18.05 9.08
C PRO A 93 8.76 18.86 8.19
N LYS A 94 8.97 20.18 8.03
CA LYS A 94 8.13 21.01 7.16
C LYS A 94 8.44 20.78 5.70
N VAL A 95 9.71 20.58 5.35
CA VAL A 95 10.13 20.21 4.01
C VAL A 95 9.57 18.84 3.64
N TRP A 96 9.67 17.86 4.55
CA TRP A 96 9.10 16.54 4.34
C TRP A 96 7.59 16.59 4.15
N ALA A 97 6.85 17.25 5.05
CA ALA A 97 5.40 17.39 4.95
C ALA A 97 4.96 18.13 3.69
N THR A 98 5.76 19.09 3.20
CA THR A 98 5.49 19.81 1.95
C THR A 98 5.63 18.86 0.76
N LEU A 99 6.73 18.11 0.67
CA LEU A 99 6.97 17.16 -0.40
C LEU A 99 5.89 16.06 -0.44
N ILE A 100 5.49 15.55 0.74
CA ILE A 100 4.40 14.57 0.88
C ILE A 100 3.07 15.18 0.38
N LYS A 101 2.75 16.41 0.77
CA LYS A 101 1.54 17.09 0.29
C LYS A 101 1.56 17.29 -1.22
N GLU A 102 2.69 17.72 -1.75
CA GLU A 102 2.89 17.98 -3.18
C GLU A 102 2.79 16.69 -4.02
N SER A 103 3.11 15.52 -3.47
CA SER A 103 2.91 14.23 -4.15
C SER A 103 1.43 13.86 -4.36
N GLY A 104 0.51 14.58 -3.70
CA GLY A 104 -0.92 14.27 -3.69
C GLY A 104 -1.35 13.37 -2.53
N ALA A 105 -0.43 12.88 -1.71
CA ALA A 105 -0.76 12.05 -0.55
C ALA A 105 -1.67 12.80 0.45
N GLN A 106 -2.55 12.05 1.10
CA GLN A 106 -3.49 12.58 2.08
C GLN A 106 -3.09 12.20 3.52
N TYR A 107 -2.16 11.30 3.67
CA TYR A 107 -1.60 10.87 4.95
C TYR A 107 -0.16 10.41 4.77
N ALA A 108 0.55 10.33 5.88
CA ALA A 108 1.86 9.69 5.93
C ALA A 108 1.98 8.81 7.17
N VAL A 109 2.70 7.70 7.04
CA VAL A 109 3.05 6.78 8.12
C VAL A 109 4.56 6.79 8.28
N ILE A 110 5.06 6.88 9.50
CA ILE A 110 6.49 6.83 9.79
C ILE A 110 6.80 5.73 10.80
N THR A 111 7.92 5.04 10.63
CA THR A 111 8.42 4.11 11.64
C THR A 111 8.73 4.87 12.93
N THR A 112 7.89 4.74 13.95
CA THR A 112 8.20 5.28 15.28
C THR A 112 9.20 4.41 16.01
N GLN A 113 9.13 3.10 15.78
CA GLN A 113 10.06 2.07 16.22
C GLN A 113 9.93 0.86 15.28
N HIS A 114 11.06 0.33 14.78
CA HIS A 114 11.12 -0.93 14.04
C HIS A 114 11.45 -2.09 14.99
N HIS A 115 11.59 -3.33 14.51
CA HIS A 115 11.84 -4.52 15.34
C HIS A 115 13.17 -4.46 16.16
N ASP A 116 13.98 -3.45 15.94
CA ASP A 116 15.21 -3.18 16.71
C ASP A 116 14.96 -2.48 18.06
N GLY A 117 13.73 -2.05 18.31
CA GLY A 117 13.34 -1.42 19.56
C GLY A 117 13.81 0.03 19.75
N VAL A 118 14.49 0.64 18.76
CA VAL A 118 14.98 2.02 18.88
C VAL A 118 13.86 3.01 18.59
N ALA A 119 13.39 3.69 19.65
CA ALA A 119 12.35 4.69 19.53
C ALA A 119 12.86 5.98 18.87
N LEU A 120 12.10 6.52 17.92
CA LEU A 120 12.39 7.81 17.27
C LEU A 120 11.76 9.02 18.00
N TRP A 121 11.02 8.78 19.09
CA TRP A 121 10.41 9.80 19.94
C TRP A 121 11.02 9.78 21.34
N ASN A 122 10.67 10.77 22.15
CA ASN A 122 11.12 10.88 23.53
C ASN A 122 10.34 9.96 24.48
N THR A 123 10.47 8.63 24.26
CA THR A 123 9.87 7.63 25.15
C THR A 123 10.45 7.71 26.56
N GLN A 124 9.63 7.41 27.57
CA GLN A 124 10.05 7.27 28.96
C GLN A 124 10.21 5.81 29.38
N GLN A 125 9.87 4.87 28.49
CA GLN A 125 9.99 3.45 28.77
C GLN A 125 11.47 3.02 28.71
N LEU A 126 11.91 2.28 29.71
CA LEU A 126 13.29 1.79 29.80
C LEU A 126 13.41 0.39 29.23
N THR A 127 14.29 0.21 28.25
CA THR A 127 14.63 -1.11 27.74
C THR A 127 15.75 -1.71 28.60
N PRO A 128 15.50 -2.81 29.31
CA PRO A 128 16.54 -3.44 30.13
C PRO A 128 17.71 -3.90 29.28
N ASN A 129 18.92 -3.47 29.65
CA ASN A 129 20.16 -3.93 29.03
C ASN A 129 20.88 -4.88 30.00
N THR A 130 20.27 -6.01 30.29
CA THR A 130 20.95 -7.06 31.04
C THR A 130 21.94 -7.78 30.11
N PRO A 131 23.11 -8.18 30.62
CA PRO A 131 24.03 -9.00 29.83
C PRO A 131 23.29 -10.24 29.34
N TRP A 132 23.30 -10.45 28.05
CA TRP A 132 22.64 -11.57 27.39
C TRP A 132 23.04 -12.89 28.02
N SER A 133 22.12 -13.56 28.69
CA SER A 133 22.29 -14.96 29.09
C SER A 133 21.93 -15.86 27.90
N LEU A 134 22.60 -15.70 26.78
CA LEU A 134 22.63 -16.76 25.78
C LEU A 134 23.38 -17.94 26.37
N SER A 135 23.02 -19.16 25.98
CA SER A 135 23.62 -20.40 26.51
C SER A 135 25.13 -20.36 26.48
N ALA A 136 25.80 -21.15 27.34
CA ALA A 136 27.26 -21.20 27.45
C ALA A 136 28.01 -21.45 26.14
N LYS A 137 27.32 -21.77 25.05
CA LYS A 137 27.86 -22.11 23.73
C LYS A 137 27.82 -20.96 22.72
N ASP A 138 27.33 -19.77 23.09
CA ASP A 138 27.20 -18.64 22.14
C ASP A 138 28.56 -17.94 21.99
N PRO A 139 29.18 -17.91 20.77
CA PRO A 139 30.42 -17.19 20.52
C PRO A 139 30.33 -15.67 20.77
N LEU A 140 29.11 -15.08 20.81
CA LEU A 140 28.90 -13.67 21.13
C LEU A 140 29.05 -13.34 22.61
N LYS A 141 29.23 -14.33 23.50
CA LYS A 141 29.53 -14.11 24.94
C LYS A 141 30.82 -13.32 25.20
N MET A 142 31.72 -13.27 24.24
CA MET A 142 33.04 -12.71 24.45
C MET A 142 33.17 -11.20 24.25
N GLN A 143 32.15 -10.51 23.77
CA GLN A 143 32.19 -9.06 23.57
C GLN A 143 31.03 -8.39 24.29
N LYS A 144 31.30 -7.75 25.40
CA LYS A 144 30.38 -6.97 26.23
C LYS A 144 30.78 -5.49 26.28
N PRO A 145 30.64 -4.69 25.21
CA PRO A 145 30.33 -3.30 25.46
C PRO A 145 28.83 -3.21 25.73
N ALA A 146 28.41 -2.41 26.69
CA ALA A 146 27.04 -1.97 26.78
C ALA A 146 26.71 -1.25 25.45
N LEU A 147 25.80 -1.81 24.66
CA LEU A 147 25.42 -1.26 23.35
C LEU A 147 24.69 0.06 23.51
N TRP A 148 23.97 0.20 24.63
CA TRP A 148 23.32 1.44 25.09
C TRP A 148 23.33 1.52 26.61
N ASN A 149 23.02 2.71 27.14
CA ASN A 149 22.89 2.94 28.57
C ASN A 149 21.49 2.53 29.06
N ALA A 150 21.38 1.40 29.77
CA ALA A 150 20.12 0.89 30.31
C ALA A 150 19.41 1.80 31.33
N LYS A 151 20.09 2.85 31.82
CA LYS A 151 19.48 3.86 32.70
C LYS A 151 18.74 4.96 31.92
N LEU A 152 18.84 4.93 30.59
CA LEU A 152 18.17 5.84 29.67
C LEU A 152 17.27 5.03 28.72
N PRO A 153 16.16 5.62 28.23
CA PRO A 153 15.36 4.97 27.20
C PRO A 153 16.20 4.63 25.95
N LEU A 154 15.90 3.50 25.31
CA LEU A 154 16.49 3.17 24.02
C LEU A 154 15.82 3.99 22.93
N SER A 155 16.32 5.20 22.74
CA SER A 155 15.77 6.15 21.77
C SER A 155 16.85 7.02 21.15
N VAL A 156 16.57 7.55 19.97
CA VAL A 156 17.44 8.52 19.31
C VAL A 156 17.58 9.81 20.13
N VAL A 157 16.54 10.18 20.89
CA VAL A 157 16.56 11.35 21.79
C VAL A 157 17.60 11.18 22.89
N ALA A 158 17.58 10.04 23.56
CA ALA A 158 18.43 9.82 24.73
C ALA A 158 19.86 9.43 24.35
N GLN A 159 20.05 8.66 23.26
CA GLN A 159 21.28 7.89 23.05
C GLN A 159 21.96 8.08 21.69
N SER A 160 21.36 8.82 20.73
CA SER A 160 22.00 9.15 19.46
C SER A 160 22.55 10.59 19.45
N PRO A 161 23.37 10.98 18.46
CA PRO A 161 23.79 12.36 18.23
C PRO A 161 22.62 13.31 17.92
N ALA A 162 21.51 12.81 17.38
CA ALA A 162 20.33 13.63 17.05
C ALA A 162 19.77 14.39 18.26
N LYS A 163 19.77 13.76 19.46
CA LYS A 163 19.33 14.39 20.72
C LYS A 163 17.97 15.08 20.64
N ARG A 164 17.12 14.69 19.73
CA ARG A 164 15.80 15.31 19.51
C ARG A 164 14.74 14.28 19.12
N ASP A 165 13.52 14.58 19.50
CA ASP A 165 12.33 13.88 19.02
C ASP A 165 12.10 14.24 17.54
N VAL A 166 11.95 13.25 16.69
CA VAL A 166 11.70 13.47 15.27
C VAL A 166 10.23 13.19 14.91
N ILE A 167 9.47 12.56 15.79
CA ILE A 167 8.06 12.19 15.58
C ILE A 167 7.13 13.37 15.89
N ALA A 168 7.29 14.03 17.04
CA ALA A 168 6.45 15.16 17.43
C ALA A 168 6.42 16.29 16.38
N PRO A 169 7.58 16.81 15.90
CA PRO A 169 7.58 17.86 14.89
C PRO A 169 7.06 17.39 13.53
N PHE A 170 7.23 16.10 13.16
CA PHE A 170 6.68 15.56 11.94
C PHE A 170 5.15 15.50 11.98
N ALA A 171 4.57 14.96 13.05
CA ALA A 171 3.12 14.93 13.25
C ALA A 171 2.50 16.33 13.20
N SER A 172 3.16 17.33 13.80
CA SER A 172 2.75 18.75 13.73
C SER A 172 2.78 19.27 12.29
N ALA A 173 3.89 19.07 11.58
CA ALA A 173 4.06 19.55 10.22
C ALA A 173 3.05 18.92 9.23
N LEU A 174 2.72 17.64 9.40
CA LEU A 174 1.67 16.99 8.61
C LEU A 174 0.31 17.66 8.85
N ARG A 175 -0.06 17.91 10.10
CA ARG A 175 -1.33 18.57 10.47
C ARG A 175 -1.40 20.00 9.94
N GLU A 176 -0.31 20.75 9.98
CA GLU A 176 -0.22 22.10 9.37
C GLU A 176 -0.51 22.07 7.86
N LYS A 177 -0.23 20.95 7.18
CA LYS A 177 -0.53 20.73 5.76
C LYS A 177 -1.89 20.06 5.50
N GLY A 178 -2.68 19.80 6.56
CA GLY A 178 -3.96 19.09 6.44
C GLY A 178 -3.82 17.61 6.09
N LEU A 179 -2.67 17.01 6.41
CA LEU A 179 -2.38 15.59 6.22
C LEU A 179 -2.67 14.82 7.50
N LYS A 180 -3.11 13.57 7.35
CA LYS A 180 -3.29 12.63 8.46
C LYS A 180 -1.95 12.03 8.86
N PHE A 181 -1.76 11.83 10.18
CA PHE A 181 -0.55 11.25 10.75
C PHE A 181 -0.76 9.79 11.13
N GLY A 182 0.08 8.90 10.59
CA GLY A 182 0.16 7.48 10.94
C GLY A 182 1.44 7.15 11.70
N ALA A 183 1.31 6.35 12.75
CA ALA A 183 2.42 5.80 13.51
C ALA A 183 2.60 4.31 13.17
N TYR A 184 3.70 3.96 12.50
CA TYR A 184 4.11 2.56 12.43
C TYR A 184 4.72 2.18 13.79
N TYR A 185 4.30 1.07 14.32
CA TYR A 185 4.84 0.51 15.54
C TYR A 185 5.00 -1.01 15.42
N SER A 186 6.22 -1.49 15.62
CA SER A 186 6.50 -2.92 15.68
C SER A 186 6.06 -3.51 17.01
N LEU A 187 5.25 -4.57 16.98
CA LEU A 187 4.96 -5.38 18.17
C LEU A 187 6.18 -6.21 18.60
N LEU A 188 7.05 -6.54 17.64
CA LEU A 188 8.34 -7.19 17.91
C LEU A 188 9.32 -6.17 18.46
N ASP A 189 10.09 -6.57 19.47
CA ASP A 189 11.28 -5.86 19.90
C ASP A 189 12.40 -6.85 20.20
N TRP A 190 13.17 -7.14 19.17
CA TRP A 190 14.28 -8.09 19.27
C TRP A 190 15.45 -7.58 20.12
N SER A 191 15.46 -6.30 20.49
CA SER A 191 16.44 -5.73 21.43
C SER A 191 16.01 -5.82 22.88
N HIS A 192 14.71 -5.90 23.16
CA HIS A 192 14.21 -5.96 24.52
C HIS A 192 14.55 -7.30 25.18
N ASN A 193 15.22 -7.28 26.33
CA ASN A 193 15.67 -8.52 27.00
C ASN A 193 14.53 -9.43 27.43
N ASP A 194 13.37 -8.87 27.72
CA ASP A 194 12.19 -9.63 28.09
C ASP A 194 11.36 -10.09 26.89
N TYR A 195 11.74 -9.72 25.65
CA TYR A 195 11.16 -10.28 24.44
C TYR A 195 11.76 -11.67 24.15
N PRO A 196 10.96 -12.68 23.78
CA PRO A 196 11.48 -14.04 23.59
C PRO A 196 12.32 -14.23 22.34
N GLY A 197 12.01 -13.53 21.25
CA GLY A 197 12.72 -13.59 19.98
C GLY A 197 14.01 -12.78 19.95
N LEU A 198 14.93 -13.16 19.08
CA LEU A 198 16.16 -12.41 18.78
C LEU A 198 16.65 -12.68 17.38
N TYR A 199 16.94 -13.96 17.07
CA TYR A 199 17.34 -14.43 15.77
C TYR A 199 16.28 -15.39 15.22
N ASN A 200 16.20 -15.52 13.92
CA ASN A 200 15.25 -16.43 13.26
C ASN A 200 15.44 -17.90 13.66
N ASP A 201 16.65 -18.27 14.11
CA ASP A 201 17.03 -19.64 14.51
C ASP A 201 17.23 -19.81 16.02
N GLN A 202 17.11 -18.73 16.81
CA GLN A 202 17.41 -18.78 18.25
C GLN A 202 16.63 -17.72 19.05
N GLY A 203 15.69 -18.18 19.86
CA GLY A 203 15.02 -17.38 20.90
C GLY A 203 15.77 -17.35 22.23
N ARG A 204 15.35 -16.47 23.13
CA ARG A 204 15.91 -16.34 24.49
C ARG A 204 15.26 -17.31 25.47
N TYR A 205 13.95 -17.52 25.36
CA TYR A 205 13.14 -18.38 26.24
C TYR A 205 11.79 -18.68 25.57
N LYS A 206 11.02 -19.61 26.12
CA LYS A 206 9.64 -19.86 25.72
C LYS A 206 8.69 -19.19 26.71
N LEU A 207 7.58 -18.62 26.26
CA LEU A 207 6.62 -17.89 27.11
C LEU A 207 6.18 -18.70 28.33
N ALA A 208 5.92 -20.01 28.16
CA ALA A 208 5.50 -20.90 29.23
C ALA A 208 6.59 -21.11 30.30
N GLU A 209 7.87 -20.89 29.98
CA GLU A 209 9.01 -21.06 30.88
C GLU A 209 9.21 -19.84 31.80
N ASP A 210 8.86 -18.64 31.32
CA ASP A 210 8.97 -17.40 32.12
C ASP A 210 7.84 -16.41 31.75
N PRO A 211 6.60 -16.66 32.18
CA PRO A 211 5.47 -15.79 31.89
C PRO A 211 5.58 -14.39 32.51
N MET A 212 6.31 -14.24 33.61
CA MET A 212 6.53 -12.94 34.25
C MET A 212 7.44 -12.04 33.40
N ARG A 213 8.38 -12.62 32.71
CA ARG A 213 9.24 -11.91 31.76
C ARG A 213 8.43 -11.34 30.59
N TRP A 214 7.53 -12.17 30.05
CA TRP A 214 6.60 -11.74 29.02
C TRP A 214 5.67 -10.61 29.47
N GLN A 215 5.15 -10.69 30.68
CA GLN A 215 4.30 -9.62 31.25
C GLN A 215 5.03 -8.29 31.39
N ARG A 216 6.33 -8.29 31.76
CA ARG A 216 7.13 -7.06 31.80
C ARG A 216 7.31 -6.47 30.39
N PHE A 217 7.53 -7.31 29.38
CA PHE A 217 7.59 -6.87 27.99
C PHE A 217 6.27 -6.24 27.54
N LEU A 218 5.15 -6.91 27.81
CA LEU A 218 3.82 -6.36 27.47
C LEU A 218 3.57 -5.01 28.16
N GLN A 219 3.96 -4.87 29.43
CA GLN A 219 3.84 -3.60 30.13
C GLN A 219 4.65 -2.49 29.47
N PHE A 220 5.87 -2.78 29.07
CA PHE A 220 6.74 -1.86 28.31
C PHE A 220 6.10 -1.48 26.97
N MET A 221 5.69 -2.45 26.16
CA MET A 221 5.08 -2.25 24.84
C MET A 221 3.79 -1.41 24.93
N HIS A 222 2.88 -1.76 25.86
CA HIS A 222 1.66 -0.99 26.12
C HIS A 222 1.95 0.42 26.61
N GLY A 223 3.02 0.59 27.40
CA GLY A 223 3.51 1.91 27.83
C GLY A 223 3.88 2.78 26.63
N GLN A 224 4.67 2.26 25.70
CA GLN A 224 5.07 2.97 24.48
C GLN A 224 3.87 3.29 23.56
N ILE A 225 2.97 2.34 23.34
CA ILE A 225 1.73 2.57 22.56
C ILE A 225 0.87 3.64 23.23
N GLY A 226 0.78 3.63 24.55
CA GLY A 226 0.11 4.67 25.34
C GLY A 226 0.73 6.07 25.18
N GLU A 227 2.07 6.15 25.18
CA GLU A 227 2.78 7.40 24.88
C GLU A 227 2.46 7.94 23.49
N LEU A 228 2.58 7.08 22.45
CA LEU A 228 2.25 7.47 21.08
C LEU A 228 0.80 7.95 20.95
N SER A 229 -0.14 7.23 21.58
CA SER A 229 -1.56 7.55 21.54
C SER A 229 -1.90 8.88 22.19
N THR A 230 -1.28 9.19 23.35
CA THR A 230 -1.62 10.37 24.16
C THR A 230 -0.81 11.61 23.80
N GLN A 231 0.43 11.44 23.31
CA GLN A 231 1.28 12.58 22.96
C GLN A 231 1.05 13.05 21.53
N PHE A 232 0.85 12.11 20.59
CA PHE A 232 0.80 12.45 19.17
C PHE A 232 -0.58 12.27 18.55
N HIS A 233 -1.52 11.58 19.22
CA HIS A 233 -2.88 11.31 18.72
C HIS A 233 -2.89 10.86 17.26
N PRO A 234 -2.24 9.73 16.89
CA PRO A 234 -2.22 9.27 15.51
C PRO A 234 -3.63 9.06 14.97
N ASP A 235 -3.84 9.44 13.70
CA ASP A 235 -5.08 9.10 12.97
C ASP A 235 -5.09 7.62 12.57
N LEU A 236 -3.90 7.03 12.44
CA LEU A 236 -3.69 5.65 12.02
C LEU A 236 -2.53 5.03 12.79
N PHE A 237 -2.74 3.83 13.35
CA PHE A 237 -1.66 2.95 13.80
C PHE A 237 -1.41 1.87 12.76
N TRP A 238 -0.17 1.80 12.31
CA TRP A 238 0.31 0.78 11.41
C TRP A 238 1.17 -0.21 12.19
N PHE A 239 0.55 -1.28 12.69
CA PHE A 239 1.24 -2.33 13.42
C PHE A 239 1.96 -3.27 12.49
N ASP A 240 3.01 -3.91 13.02
CA ASP A 240 3.79 -4.92 12.33
C ASP A 240 4.30 -5.97 13.32
N GLY A 241 4.62 -7.18 12.83
CA GLY A 241 5.18 -8.22 13.68
C GLY A 241 4.16 -9.02 14.49
N ASP A 242 2.87 -8.93 14.17
CA ASP A 242 1.83 -9.63 14.93
C ASP A 242 1.85 -11.17 14.79
N TRP A 243 2.59 -11.69 13.81
CA TRP A 243 2.61 -13.13 13.47
C TRP A 243 3.38 -14.02 14.45
N GLU A 244 4.24 -13.46 15.34
CA GLU A 244 5.02 -14.28 16.28
C GLU A 244 4.20 -14.78 17.46
N HIS A 245 3.08 -14.12 17.80
CA HIS A 245 2.24 -14.45 18.93
C HIS A 245 0.76 -14.31 18.62
N SER A 246 -0.09 -15.00 19.40
CA SER A 246 -1.54 -14.93 19.25
C SER A 246 -2.11 -13.58 19.72
N ASN A 247 -3.39 -13.34 19.38
CA ASN A 247 -4.08 -12.12 19.84
C ASN A 247 -4.19 -12.04 21.38
N GLU A 248 -4.32 -13.19 22.05
CA GLU A 248 -4.34 -13.30 23.51
C GLU A 248 -2.98 -12.99 24.12
N GLU A 249 -1.91 -13.54 23.53
CA GLU A 249 -0.53 -13.29 23.99
C GLU A 249 -0.15 -11.82 23.82
N TRP A 250 -0.46 -11.19 22.70
CA TRP A 250 -0.28 -9.75 22.49
C TRP A 250 -1.20 -8.87 23.34
N ASN A 251 -2.30 -9.42 23.87
CA ASN A 251 -3.39 -8.65 24.45
C ASN A 251 -3.94 -7.59 23.46
N ALA A 252 -4.13 -8.02 22.21
CA ALA A 252 -4.59 -7.16 21.11
C ALA A 252 -5.91 -6.40 21.40
N PRO A 253 -6.90 -7.00 22.10
CA PRO A 253 -8.10 -6.26 22.54
C PRO A 253 -7.78 -5.06 23.41
N LYS A 254 -6.78 -5.16 24.30
CA LYS A 254 -6.37 -4.06 25.17
C LYS A 254 -5.70 -2.96 24.35
N ILE A 255 -4.79 -3.33 23.43
CA ILE A 255 -4.14 -2.36 22.53
C ILE A 255 -5.21 -1.52 21.82
N ARG A 256 -6.16 -2.18 21.14
CA ARG A 256 -7.24 -1.50 20.43
C ARG A 256 -8.08 -0.61 21.34
N ARG A 257 -8.49 -1.11 22.50
CA ARG A 257 -9.31 -0.35 23.45
C ARG A 257 -8.59 0.92 23.93
N ASP A 258 -7.32 0.81 24.30
CA ASP A 258 -6.54 1.91 24.87
C ASP A 258 -6.28 3.01 23.80
N ILE A 259 -6.00 2.63 22.56
CA ILE A 259 -5.89 3.56 21.44
C ILE A 259 -7.22 4.30 21.20
N LEU A 260 -8.34 3.58 21.14
CA LEU A 260 -9.65 4.19 20.90
C LEU A 260 -10.13 5.04 22.08
N ALA A 261 -9.66 4.78 23.30
CA ALA A 261 -9.90 5.64 24.45
C ALA A 261 -9.16 6.99 24.33
N ALA A 262 -7.96 7.00 23.76
CA ALA A 262 -7.19 8.21 23.50
C ALA A 262 -7.65 8.98 22.25
N ASN A 263 -8.01 8.25 21.18
CA ASN A 263 -8.54 8.81 19.93
C ASN A 263 -9.62 7.87 19.36
N PRO A 264 -10.92 8.15 19.58
CA PRO A 264 -12.01 7.29 19.07
C PRO A 264 -12.06 7.17 17.54
N ASN A 265 -11.43 8.09 16.82
CA ASN A 265 -11.38 8.11 15.36
C ASN A 265 -10.11 7.45 14.80
N ALA A 266 -9.20 6.97 15.62
CA ALA A 266 -8.03 6.23 15.17
C ALA A 266 -8.42 4.94 14.46
N ILE A 267 -7.69 4.61 13.39
CA ILE A 267 -7.82 3.34 12.69
C ILE A 267 -6.53 2.52 12.86
N MET A 268 -6.65 1.22 12.64
CA MET A 268 -5.54 0.27 12.77
C MET A 268 -5.50 -0.61 11.54
N ASN A 269 -4.29 -0.89 11.03
CA ASN A 269 -4.11 -1.83 9.93
C ASN A 269 -4.45 -3.28 10.36
N GLY A 270 -4.49 -4.20 9.39
CA GLY A 270 -4.87 -5.60 9.62
C GLY A 270 -3.87 -6.42 10.43
N ARG A 271 -2.67 -5.89 10.71
CA ARG A 271 -1.60 -6.58 11.44
C ARG A 271 -1.74 -6.40 12.97
N LEU A 272 -2.91 -6.76 13.47
CA LEU A 272 -3.23 -6.80 14.91
C LEU A 272 -4.09 -8.03 15.23
N GLN A 273 -3.75 -9.20 14.68
CA GLN A 273 -4.36 -10.50 14.96
C GLN A 273 -5.91 -10.46 14.96
N GLY A 274 -6.51 -9.88 13.90
CA GLY A 274 -7.97 -9.79 13.74
C GLY A 274 -8.63 -8.56 14.37
N TYR A 275 -7.88 -7.69 15.02
CA TYR A 275 -8.38 -6.44 15.63
C TYR A 275 -8.12 -5.18 14.79
N GLY A 276 -7.70 -5.33 13.52
CA GLY A 276 -7.53 -4.23 12.58
C GLY A 276 -8.83 -3.72 11.96
N ASP A 277 -8.73 -2.67 11.16
CA ASP A 277 -9.85 -2.02 10.46
C ASP A 277 -9.78 -2.20 8.93
N TYR A 278 -8.63 -2.56 8.35
CA TYR A 278 -8.43 -2.75 6.91
C TYR A 278 -7.29 -3.73 6.59
N ALA A 279 -7.33 -4.36 5.40
CA ALA A 279 -6.32 -5.32 4.97
C ALA A 279 -5.07 -4.64 4.39
N THR A 280 -3.89 -5.26 4.58
CA THR A 280 -2.59 -4.71 4.17
C THR A 280 -1.76 -5.71 3.36
N PRO A 281 -2.09 -5.97 2.08
CA PRO A 281 -1.17 -6.67 1.18
C PRO A 281 0.13 -5.88 1.03
N GLU A 282 1.23 -6.61 0.77
CA GLU A 282 2.57 -6.04 0.74
C GLU A 282 3.28 -6.36 -0.56
N GLN A 283 3.98 -5.38 -1.13
CA GLN A 283 4.84 -5.41 -2.32
C GLN A 283 4.14 -5.81 -3.62
N ASN A 284 3.37 -6.88 -3.63
CA ASN A 284 2.74 -7.39 -4.84
C ASN A 284 1.30 -6.93 -4.97
N MET A 285 0.94 -6.48 -6.17
CA MET A 285 -0.44 -6.16 -6.50
C MET A 285 -1.32 -7.40 -6.34
N PRO A 286 -2.39 -7.36 -5.53
CA PRO A 286 -3.28 -8.51 -5.35
C PRO A 286 -4.07 -8.78 -6.65
N ILE A 287 -4.29 -10.07 -6.96
CA ILE A 287 -5.05 -10.51 -8.14
C ILE A 287 -6.55 -10.21 -7.98
N SER A 288 -7.04 -10.21 -6.76
CA SER A 288 -8.41 -9.89 -6.40
C SER A 288 -8.43 -8.96 -5.20
N ARG A 289 -9.56 -8.26 -5.00
CA ARG A 289 -9.71 -7.33 -3.90
C ARG A 289 -9.43 -7.99 -2.55
N PRO A 290 -8.45 -7.51 -1.78
CA PRO A 290 -8.18 -8.02 -0.45
C PRO A 290 -9.34 -7.76 0.51
N THR A 291 -9.49 -8.66 1.47
CA THR A 291 -10.45 -8.51 2.57
C THR A 291 -9.75 -8.74 3.89
N LEU A 292 -10.14 -8.00 4.91
CA LEU A 292 -9.69 -8.24 6.27
C LEU A 292 -10.35 -9.54 6.79
N ILE A 293 -9.56 -10.43 7.37
CA ILE A 293 -10.08 -11.63 8.05
C ILE A 293 -10.23 -11.30 9.53
N GLY A 294 -11.44 -11.44 10.05
CA GLY A 294 -11.75 -11.21 11.45
C GLY A 294 -11.47 -12.44 12.33
N LEU A 295 -11.69 -12.28 13.62
CA LEU A 295 -11.50 -13.35 14.63
C LEU A 295 -12.37 -14.59 14.39
N ASP A 296 -13.49 -14.45 13.72
CA ASP A 296 -14.40 -15.54 13.33
C ASP A 296 -13.95 -16.27 12.05
N GLY A 297 -12.78 -15.93 11.52
CA GLY A 297 -12.23 -16.48 10.27
C GLY A 297 -12.96 -16.05 9.01
N LYS A 298 -13.90 -15.09 9.09
CA LYS A 298 -14.65 -14.59 7.93
C LYS A 298 -14.06 -13.29 7.40
N ALA A 299 -14.38 -12.99 6.15
CA ALA A 299 -14.04 -11.72 5.54
C ALA A 299 -14.87 -10.57 6.15
N HIS A 300 -14.20 -9.57 6.68
CA HIS A 300 -14.77 -8.37 7.25
C HIS A 300 -14.26 -7.13 6.52
N GLY A 301 -15.19 -6.27 6.11
CA GLY A 301 -14.84 -5.01 5.45
C GLY A 301 -14.25 -5.19 4.05
N THR A 302 -14.12 -4.08 3.36
CA THR A 302 -13.66 -4.03 1.96
C THR A 302 -12.54 -3.02 1.76
N LEU A 303 -12.08 -2.37 2.83
CA LEU A 303 -10.99 -1.41 2.77
C LEU A 303 -9.66 -2.13 2.85
N TRP A 304 -8.73 -1.68 2.05
CA TRP A 304 -7.38 -2.23 1.98
C TRP A 304 -6.38 -1.21 1.46
N GLU A 305 -5.13 -1.46 1.75
CA GLU A 305 -4.00 -0.62 1.40
C GLU A 305 -2.84 -1.50 0.96
N LEU A 306 -2.33 -1.29 -0.24
CA LEU A 306 -1.08 -1.88 -0.68
C LEU A 306 0.07 -1.06 -0.11
N CYS A 307 0.93 -1.66 0.70
CA CYS A 307 2.21 -1.05 1.05
C CYS A 307 3.31 -1.61 0.16
N MET A 308 4.11 -0.72 -0.43
CA MET A 308 5.21 -1.10 -1.32
C MET A 308 6.35 -0.08 -1.29
N THR A 309 7.55 -0.56 -1.51
CA THR A 309 8.75 0.28 -1.62
C THR A 309 8.83 1.02 -2.95
N SER A 310 9.43 2.20 -2.94
CA SER A 310 9.79 2.91 -4.17
C SER A 310 10.97 2.25 -4.92
N ASN A 311 11.72 1.42 -4.23
CA ASN A 311 12.89 0.66 -4.68
C ASN A 311 12.79 -0.80 -4.21
N ASP A 312 13.89 -1.49 -3.96
CA ASP A 312 13.90 -2.89 -3.48
C ASP A 312 14.01 -3.00 -1.94
N ASN A 313 14.17 -1.88 -1.23
CA ASN A 313 14.37 -1.86 0.23
C ASN A 313 13.41 -0.87 0.91
N TRP A 314 13.04 -1.13 2.16
CA TRP A 314 12.24 -0.21 2.97
C TRP A 314 13.09 0.99 3.42
N GLY A 315 14.16 0.75 4.16
CA GLY A 315 15.10 1.80 4.56
C GLY A 315 16.06 2.20 3.45
N TRP A 316 16.69 3.37 3.60
CA TRP A 316 17.71 3.83 2.67
C TRP A 316 18.90 2.87 2.59
N ARG A 317 19.37 2.59 1.36
CA ARG A 317 20.59 1.87 1.08
C ARG A 317 21.44 2.58 0.02
N PRO A 318 22.77 2.63 0.19
CA PRO A 318 23.66 3.41 -0.70
C PRO A 318 23.74 2.85 -2.13
N ASN A 319 23.53 1.54 -2.30
CA ASN A 319 23.68 0.85 -3.58
C ASN A 319 22.34 0.36 -4.15
N ASP A 320 21.22 0.90 -3.69
CA ASP A 320 19.91 0.59 -4.23
C ASP A 320 19.66 1.44 -5.47
N THR A 321 19.80 0.81 -6.63
CA THR A 321 19.66 1.46 -7.95
C THR A 321 18.38 1.07 -8.66
N LEU A 322 17.56 0.20 -8.05
CA LEU A 322 16.34 -0.34 -8.64
C LEU A 322 15.11 0.51 -8.26
N MET A 323 15.20 1.80 -8.53
CA MET A 323 14.05 2.69 -8.34
C MET A 323 12.96 2.42 -9.37
N LYS A 324 11.72 2.26 -8.88
CA LYS A 324 10.55 2.24 -9.74
C LYS A 324 10.37 3.60 -10.42
N THR A 325 10.02 3.57 -11.69
CA THR A 325 9.67 4.78 -12.43
C THR A 325 8.32 5.35 -11.96
N SER A 326 8.06 6.63 -12.21
CA SER A 326 6.74 7.22 -11.96
C SER A 326 5.63 6.48 -12.70
N ASN A 327 5.90 6.05 -13.94
CA ASN A 327 4.94 5.28 -14.74
C ASN A 327 4.57 3.94 -14.08
N GLU A 328 5.55 3.18 -13.58
CA GLU A 328 5.30 1.91 -12.86
C GLU A 328 4.47 2.13 -11.59
N VAL A 329 4.84 3.14 -10.78
CA VAL A 329 4.11 3.47 -9.56
C VAL A 329 2.68 3.92 -9.86
N ILE A 330 2.48 4.79 -10.86
CA ILE A 330 1.16 5.31 -11.24
C ILE A 330 0.28 4.19 -11.82
N ARG A 331 0.84 3.25 -12.59
CA ARG A 331 0.10 2.06 -13.05
C ARG A 331 -0.37 1.20 -11.87
N ILE A 332 0.51 0.88 -10.93
CA ILE A 332 0.15 0.12 -9.73
C ILE A 332 -0.90 0.89 -8.91
N PHE A 333 -0.74 2.20 -8.77
CA PHE A 333 -1.72 3.03 -8.07
C PHE A 333 -3.09 3.01 -8.78
N SER A 334 -3.10 3.08 -10.11
CA SER A 334 -4.33 2.98 -10.90
C SER A 334 -5.05 1.63 -10.69
N GLU A 335 -4.30 0.53 -10.60
CA GLU A 335 -4.86 -0.78 -10.26
C GLU A 335 -5.44 -0.82 -8.83
N CYS A 336 -4.75 -0.21 -7.84
CA CYS A 336 -5.29 -0.06 -6.50
C CYS A 336 -6.63 0.69 -6.51
N LEU A 337 -6.69 1.82 -7.23
CA LEU A 337 -7.90 2.63 -7.39
C LEU A 337 -9.04 1.81 -8.02
N GLY A 338 -8.75 1.08 -9.11
CA GLY A 338 -9.74 0.25 -9.82
C GLY A 338 -10.35 -0.83 -8.93
N MET A 339 -9.60 -1.33 -7.95
CA MET A 339 -10.08 -2.28 -6.94
C MET A 339 -10.58 -1.62 -5.64
N GLY A 340 -10.61 -0.28 -5.59
CA GLY A 340 -11.11 0.49 -4.44
C GLY A 340 -10.19 0.50 -3.24
N GLY A 341 -8.88 0.28 -3.45
CA GLY A 341 -7.85 0.32 -2.42
C GLY A 341 -7.08 1.63 -2.37
N ASN A 342 -6.17 1.71 -1.41
CA ASN A 342 -5.18 2.76 -1.26
C ASN A 342 -3.79 2.24 -1.64
N LEU A 343 -2.91 3.14 -2.01
CA LEU A 343 -1.46 2.88 -2.10
C LEU A 343 -0.76 3.61 -0.95
N LEU A 344 0.10 2.90 -0.23
CA LEU A 344 1.06 3.44 0.74
C LEU A 344 2.47 3.24 0.16
N LEU A 345 3.00 4.27 -0.49
CA LEU A 345 4.29 4.23 -1.17
C LEU A 345 5.41 4.58 -0.19
N ASP A 346 6.37 3.68 -0.04
CA ASP A 346 7.47 3.85 0.89
C ASP A 346 8.66 4.60 0.31
N ILE A 347 9.25 5.44 1.14
CA ILE A 347 10.54 6.09 0.96
C ILE A 347 11.43 5.87 2.18
N GLY A 348 12.75 5.73 1.94
CA GLY A 348 13.77 5.58 2.99
C GLY A 348 14.71 6.80 3.01
N PRO A 349 14.57 7.74 3.96
CA PRO A 349 15.53 8.83 4.13
C PRO A 349 16.89 8.35 4.65
N LYS A 350 17.95 9.10 4.34
CA LYS A 350 19.29 8.92 4.94
C LYS A 350 19.28 9.25 6.43
N ALA A 351 20.28 8.77 7.16
CA ALA A 351 20.41 9.02 8.61
C ALA A 351 20.47 10.50 9.00
N ASP A 352 20.97 11.37 8.12
CA ASP A 352 20.97 12.82 8.32
C ASP A 352 19.60 13.50 8.09
N GLY A 353 18.60 12.74 7.60
CA GLY A 353 17.26 13.24 7.27
C GLY A 353 17.09 13.68 5.82
N THR A 354 18.07 13.46 4.95
CA THR A 354 17.94 13.77 3.53
C THR A 354 17.06 12.74 2.83
N ILE A 355 15.96 13.16 2.20
CA ILE A 355 15.25 12.38 1.19
C ILE A 355 16.07 12.48 -0.11
N THR A 356 16.38 11.35 -0.75
CA THR A 356 17.24 11.34 -1.95
C THR A 356 16.58 12.09 -3.11
N TRP A 357 17.38 12.48 -4.09
CA TRP A 357 16.83 13.22 -5.22
C TRP A 357 15.91 12.32 -6.07
N GLU A 358 16.21 11.03 -6.17
CA GLU A 358 15.40 10.04 -6.89
C GLU A 358 14.00 9.92 -6.26
N GLN A 359 13.95 9.74 -4.93
CA GLN A 359 12.69 9.71 -4.19
C GLN A 359 11.93 11.04 -4.28
N THR A 360 12.65 12.16 -4.20
CA THR A 360 12.07 13.50 -4.35
C THR A 360 11.46 13.68 -5.74
N ARG A 361 12.16 13.24 -6.80
CA ARG A 361 11.67 13.30 -8.16
C ARG A 361 10.42 12.44 -8.34
N LEU A 362 10.47 11.19 -7.88
CA LEU A 362 9.32 10.27 -7.94
C LEU A 362 8.07 10.88 -7.29
N LEU A 363 8.21 11.46 -6.09
CA LEU A 363 7.08 12.09 -5.40
C LEU A 363 6.55 13.32 -6.15
N LYS A 364 7.40 14.11 -6.78
CA LYS A 364 6.99 15.26 -7.61
C LYS A 364 6.29 14.82 -8.89
N ASP A 365 6.78 13.78 -9.56
CA ASP A 365 6.15 13.23 -10.76
C ASP A 365 4.77 12.64 -10.43
N LEU A 366 4.67 11.93 -9.30
CA LEU A 366 3.40 11.46 -8.76
C LEU A 366 2.44 12.64 -8.49
N GLY A 367 2.96 13.74 -7.92
CA GLY A 367 2.20 14.96 -7.65
C GLY A 367 1.68 15.65 -8.92
N ARG A 368 2.47 15.69 -9.96
CA ARG A 368 2.03 16.18 -11.28
C ARG A 368 0.81 15.40 -11.76
N TRP A 369 0.90 14.06 -11.72
CA TRP A 369 -0.17 13.19 -12.21
C TRP A 369 -1.42 13.24 -11.32
N THR A 370 -1.26 13.16 -10.01
CA THR A 370 -2.39 13.20 -9.05
C THR A 370 -3.13 14.53 -9.08
N SER A 371 -2.43 15.65 -9.27
CA SER A 371 -3.06 16.98 -9.39
C SER A 371 -3.92 17.09 -10.64
N LYS A 372 -3.43 16.58 -11.77
CA LYS A 372 -4.17 16.57 -13.05
C LYS A 372 -5.41 15.69 -12.98
N HIS A 373 -5.35 14.58 -12.26
CA HIS A 373 -6.39 13.54 -12.25
C HIS A 373 -7.15 13.45 -10.91
N ALA A 374 -7.09 14.47 -10.07
CA ALA A 374 -7.60 14.46 -8.69
C ALA A 374 -9.05 13.98 -8.56
N GLU A 375 -9.95 14.40 -9.47
CA GLU A 375 -11.37 14.01 -9.43
C GLU A 375 -11.61 12.52 -9.72
N ALA A 376 -10.72 11.86 -10.45
CA ALA A 376 -10.78 10.42 -10.72
C ALA A 376 -10.21 9.58 -9.56
N ILE A 377 -9.45 10.21 -8.67
CA ILE A 377 -8.69 9.57 -7.59
C ILE A 377 -9.41 9.71 -6.26
N TYR A 378 -9.48 10.94 -5.73
CA TYR A 378 -9.91 11.15 -4.35
C TYR A 378 -11.41 11.04 -4.20
N GLY A 379 -11.84 10.27 -3.18
CA GLY A 379 -13.26 10.02 -2.93
C GLY A 379 -13.96 9.18 -3.99
N SER A 380 -13.25 8.66 -4.98
CA SER A 380 -13.82 7.76 -5.98
C SER A 380 -14.08 6.36 -5.42
N LEU A 381 -14.95 5.62 -6.08
CA LEU A 381 -15.23 4.20 -5.82
C LEU A 381 -14.58 3.35 -6.90
N ALA A 382 -14.41 2.04 -6.64
CA ALA A 382 -14.06 1.07 -7.67
C ALA A 382 -15.05 1.15 -8.83
N GLY A 383 -14.53 1.13 -10.05
CA GLY A 383 -15.34 1.29 -11.25
C GLY A 383 -15.97 -0.01 -11.78
N MET A 384 -15.78 -0.27 -13.06
CA MET A 384 -16.36 -1.44 -13.72
C MET A 384 -15.66 -2.74 -13.31
N PRO A 385 -16.40 -3.84 -13.19
CA PRO A 385 -15.80 -5.17 -13.06
C PRO A 385 -14.91 -5.52 -14.26
N ALA A 386 -13.97 -6.43 -14.04
CA ALA A 386 -13.10 -6.95 -15.11
C ALA A 386 -13.91 -7.47 -16.31
N GLY A 387 -13.36 -7.29 -17.51
CA GLY A 387 -13.97 -7.71 -18.77
C GLY A 387 -14.82 -6.64 -19.47
N HIS A 388 -15.22 -5.58 -18.80
CA HIS A 388 -15.92 -4.45 -19.42
C HIS A 388 -14.98 -3.46 -20.10
N PHE A 389 -13.79 -3.31 -19.56
CA PHE A 389 -12.72 -2.44 -20.05
C PHE A 389 -11.36 -3.11 -19.83
N TYR A 390 -10.38 -2.84 -20.70
CA TYR A 390 -9.00 -3.33 -20.54
C TYR A 390 -8.14 -2.31 -19.79
N GLY A 391 -8.34 -2.25 -18.50
CA GLY A 391 -7.64 -1.37 -17.58
C GLY A 391 -8.45 -1.11 -16.32
N PRO A 392 -7.85 -0.48 -15.31
CA PRO A 392 -8.57 -0.07 -14.12
C PRO A 392 -9.54 1.07 -14.42
N SER A 393 -10.57 1.18 -13.61
CA SER A 393 -11.55 2.25 -13.69
C SER A 393 -12.04 2.65 -12.31
N THR A 394 -12.41 3.92 -12.16
CA THR A 394 -13.09 4.43 -10.96
C THR A 394 -14.41 5.08 -11.34
N ILE A 395 -15.25 5.32 -10.34
CA ILE A 395 -16.54 5.97 -10.55
C ILE A 395 -16.81 6.97 -9.42
N SER A 396 -17.50 8.06 -9.74
CA SER A 396 -17.96 9.03 -8.75
C SER A 396 -18.90 8.39 -7.72
N LYS A 397 -19.02 8.99 -6.53
CA LYS A 397 -19.88 8.47 -5.45
C LYS A 397 -21.36 8.31 -5.86
N ASP A 398 -21.85 9.17 -6.74
CA ASP A 398 -23.21 9.09 -7.31
C ASP A 398 -23.31 8.15 -8.52
N SER A 399 -22.20 7.53 -8.88
CA SER A 399 -22.07 6.58 -9.99
C SER A 399 -22.45 7.14 -11.38
N THR A 400 -22.35 8.45 -11.58
CA THR A 400 -22.71 9.11 -12.85
C THR A 400 -21.51 9.52 -13.70
N ILE A 401 -20.28 9.52 -13.14
CA ILE A 401 -19.05 9.84 -13.87
C ILE A 401 -18.11 8.65 -13.77
N LEU A 402 -17.81 8.05 -14.91
CA LEU A 402 -16.88 6.91 -15.04
C LEU A 402 -15.52 7.40 -15.53
N TYR A 403 -14.46 6.99 -14.84
CA TYR A 403 -13.08 7.27 -15.22
C TYR A 403 -12.39 5.98 -15.66
N LEU A 404 -11.72 6.01 -16.82
CA LEU A 404 -11.00 4.89 -17.41
C LEU A 404 -9.51 5.20 -17.45
N PHE A 405 -8.68 4.35 -16.86
CA PHE A 405 -7.23 4.53 -16.80
C PHE A 405 -6.57 3.70 -17.90
N LEU A 406 -5.92 4.35 -18.86
CA LEU A 406 -5.25 3.72 -19.99
C LEU A 406 -3.85 3.26 -19.57
N THR A 407 -3.74 2.15 -18.85
CA THR A 407 -2.47 1.61 -18.34
C THR A 407 -1.70 0.78 -19.36
N GLN A 408 -2.35 0.30 -20.43
CA GLN A 408 -1.72 -0.54 -21.45
C GLN A 408 -1.22 0.25 -22.68
N VAL A 409 -1.62 1.50 -22.82
CA VAL A 409 -0.98 2.38 -23.79
C VAL A 409 0.40 2.66 -23.22
N GLN A 410 1.41 2.04 -23.78
CA GLN A 410 2.79 2.45 -23.52
C GLN A 410 2.86 3.91 -23.94
N GLY A 411 2.95 4.80 -22.95
CA GLY A 411 3.23 6.18 -23.25
C GLY A 411 4.50 6.21 -24.06
N ILE A 412 4.48 6.91 -25.18
CA ILE A 412 5.66 7.30 -25.91
C ILE A 412 6.34 8.34 -25.01
N GLY A 413 6.94 7.84 -23.92
CA GLY A 413 7.60 8.65 -22.92
C GLY A 413 8.89 9.17 -23.50
N LYS A 414 9.07 10.49 -23.50
CA LYS A 414 10.34 11.15 -23.87
C LYS A 414 11.54 10.71 -23.01
N ASP A 415 11.33 9.91 -21.98
CA ASP A 415 12.35 9.47 -21.04
C ASP A 415 12.74 7.97 -21.15
N ASP A 416 12.11 7.19 -22.03
CA ASP A 416 12.62 5.87 -22.39
C ASP A 416 13.86 6.06 -23.27
N LYS A 417 15.02 5.88 -22.70
CA LYS A 417 16.36 6.06 -23.30
C LYS A 417 16.67 5.15 -24.49
N TYR A 418 15.68 4.49 -25.09
CA TYR A 418 15.90 3.44 -26.08
C TYR A 418 15.10 3.54 -27.38
N ILE A 419 14.27 4.56 -27.57
CA ILE A 419 13.63 4.81 -28.86
C ILE A 419 13.92 6.25 -29.25
N ASN A 420 14.76 6.44 -30.26
CA ASN A 420 14.96 7.74 -30.89
C ASN A 420 13.74 8.06 -31.79
N GLU A 421 13.59 9.34 -32.18
CA GLU A 421 12.46 9.78 -33.02
C GLU A 421 12.37 9.01 -34.36
N GLU A 422 13.50 8.60 -34.94
CA GLU A 422 13.55 7.81 -36.20
C GLU A 422 13.05 6.39 -35.99
N GLU A 423 13.45 5.70 -34.90
CA GLU A 423 12.96 4.34 -34.57
C GLU A 423 11.47 4.34 -34.24
N LEU A 424 10.97 5.44 -33.67
CA LEU A 424 9.56 5.62 -33.41
C LEU A 424 8.76 5.82 -34.71
N GLU A 425 9.26 6.65 -35.62
CA GLU A 425 8.66 6.83 -36.94
C GLU A 425 8.68 5.53 -37.75
N GLU A 426 9.77 4.74 -37.69
CA GLU A 426 9.83 3.43 -38.35
C GLU A 426 8.82 2.45 -37.75
N ALA A 427 8.71 2.35 -36.41
CA ALA A 427 7.74 1.49 -35.74
C ALA A 427 6.29 1.90 -36.05
N ILE A 428 6.01 3.19 -36.10
CA ILE A 428 4.71 3.75 -36.50
C ILE A 428 4.41 3.42 -37.97
N ASN A 429 5.38 3.60 -38.87
CA ASN A 429 5.23 3.32 -40.28
C ASN A 429 5.09 1.81 -40.57
N GLU A 430 5.74 0.95 -39.79
CA GLU A 430 5.55 -0.52 -39.87
C GLU A 430 4.13 -0.96 -39.45
N VAL A 431 3.56 -0.30 -38.43
CA VAL A 431 2.18 -0.55 -38.00
C VAL A 431 1.17 0.02 -39.00
N LEU A 432 1.41 1.22 -39.52
CA LEU A 432 0.53 1.87 -40.51
C LEU A 432 0.62 1.22 -41.89
N GLY A 433 1.78 0.69 -42.29
CA GLY A 433 1.94 -0.04 -43.57
C GLY A 433 1.17 -1.34 -43.65
N LYS A 434 0.59 -1.80 -42.54
CA LYS A 434 -0.30 -3.00 -42.48
C LYS A 434 -1.79 -2.65 -42.48
N VAL A 435 -2.15 -1.37 -42.43
CA VAL A 435 -3.54 -0.86 -42.52
C VAL A 435 -3.70 -0.22 -43.90
N GLY A 436 -4.50 -0.84 -44.77
CA GLY A 436 -4.67 -0.40 -46.14
C GLY A 436 -5.22 1.02 -46.28
N ASP A 437 -4.90 1.61 -47.45
CA ASP A 437 -5.23 2.97 -47.94
C ASP A 437 -6.73 3.33 -47.83
N ASP A 438 -7.18 3.77 -46.70
CA ASP A 438 -8.41 4.58 -46.59
C ASP A 438 -8.04 5.96 -46.06
N HIS A 439 -8.26 6.96 -46.92
CA HIS A 439 -7.92 8.35 -46.73
C HIS A 439 -8.32 8.92 -45.37
N ILE A 440 -7.34 9.28 -44.56
CA ILE A 440 -7.50 10.08 -43.34
C ILE A 440 -7.12 11.54 -43.69
N GLU A 441 -8.09 12.44 -43.67
CA GLU A 441 -7.81 13.90 -43.73
C GLU A 441 -7.12 14.33 -42.45
N LEU A 442 -5.89 14.79 -42.55
CA LEU A 442 -5.07 15.28 -41.45
C LEU A 442 -5.46 16.74 -41.16
N ASP A 443 -6.13 16.98 -40.07
CA ASP A 443 -6.37 18.27 -39.43
C ASP A 443 -5.20 18.56 -38.47
N GLY A 444 -4.05 18.99 -38.95
CA GLY A 444 -2.98 19.66 -38.18
C GLY A 444 -2.44 18.98 -36.89
N SER A 445 -3.00 17.86 -36.45
CA SER A 445 -2.51 16.96 -35.42
C SER A 445 -1.78 15.78 -36.07
N SER A 446 -0.99 15.01 -35.35
CA SER A 446 -0.30 13.82 -35.88
C SER A 446 -1.24 12.81 -36.56
N GLY A 447 -2.55 12.95 -36.42
CA GLY A 447 -3.60 12.08 -36.99
C GLY A 447 -3.64 10.68 -36.35
N LEU A 448 -2.74 10.37 -35.46
CA LEU A 448 -2.64 9.08 -34.80
C LEU A 448 -3.60 9.03 -33.61
N THR A 449 -4.33 7.92 -33.48
CA THR A 449 -5.25 7.69 -32.37
C THR A 449 -4.99 6.36 -31.70
N CYS A 450 -5.35 6.28 -30.43
CA CYS A 450 -5.43 5.03 -29.67
C CYS A 450 -6.90 4.66 -29.50
N SER A 451 -7.30 3.46 -29.98
CA SER A 451 -8.68 3.00 -29.87
C SER A 451 -8.98 2.40 -28.50
N VAL A 452 -9.98 2.91 -27.83
CA VAL A 452 -10.45 2.45 -26.51
C VAL A 452 -11.80 1.79 -26.65
N MET A 453 -11.95 0.59 -26.08
CA MET A 453 -13.16 -0.21 -26.15
C MET A 453 -13.79 -0.41 -24.76
N VAL A 454 -15.11 -0.14 -24.65
CA VAL A 454 -15.91 -0.41 -23.45
C VAL A 454 -17.07 -1.33 -23.82
N LYS A 455 -17.16 -2.49 -23.15
CA LYS A 455 -18.19 -3.51 -23.41
C LYS A 455 -19.31 -3.45 -22.38
N GLY A 456 -20.54 -3.66 -22.85
CA GLY A 456 -21.71 -3.85 -21.99
C GLY A 456 -22.18 -2.60 -21.25
N LEU A 457 -21.74 -1.40 -21.61
CA LEU A 457 -22.25 -0.17 -21.02
C LEU A 457 -23.67 0.12 -21.55
N ARG A 458 -24.67 0.15 -20.65
CA ARG A 458 -26.09 0.43 -21.02
C ARG A 458 -26.41 1.90 -21.04
N ASN A 459 -25.66 2.71 -20.29
CA ASN A 459 -25.88 4.13 -20.19
C ASN A 459 -25.62 4.85 -21.52
N GLU A 460 -26.43 5.86 -21.79
CA GLU A 460 -26.08 6.90 -22.76
C GLU A 460 -24.92 7.72 -22.20
N ILE A 461 -23.88 7.93 -23.01
CA ILE A 461 -22.73 8.79 -22.68
C ILE A 461 -23.09 10.20 -23.10
N LEU A 462 -23.21 11.12 -22.13
CA LEU A 462 -23.54 12.54 -22.36
C LEU A 462 -22.32 13.33 -22.83
N SER A 463 -21.14 12.98 -22.33
CA SER A 463 -19.85 13.52 -22.80
C SER A 463 -18.73 12.55 -22.49
N ALA A 464 -17.66 12.60 -23.31
CA ALA A 464 -16.40 11.91 -23.10
C ALA A 464 -15.25 12.87 -23.39
N GLU A 465 -14.22 12.85 -22.56
CA GLU A 465 -13.05 13.73 -22.68
C GLU A 465 -11.80 13.03 -22.10
N VAL A 466 -10.62 13.47 -22.54
CA VAL A 466 -9.36 13.16 -21.86
C VAL A 466 -9.21 14.13 -20.69
N LEU A 467 -9.10 13.58 -19.47
CA LEU A 467 -9.08 14.42 -18.28
C LEU A 467 -7.82 15.32 -18.25
N GLY A 468 -8.05 16.64 -18.10
CA GLY A 468 -7.00 17.65 -18.11
C GLY A 468 -6.47 18.03 -19.50
N VAL A 469 -7.17 17.66 -20.57
CA VAL A 469 -6.89 18.06 -21.96
C VAL A 469 -8.13 18.70 -22.56
N GLU A 470 -7.98 19.80 -23.29
CA GLU A 470 -9.09 20.43 -23.98
C GLU A 470 -9.58 19.57 -25.16
N GLY A 471 -10.88 19.51 -25.35
CA GLY A 471 -11.53 18.77 -26.43
C GLY A 471 -12.50 17.69 -25.93
N LYS A 472 -13.28 17.15 -26.85
CA LYS A 472 -14.26 16.10 -26.56
C LYS A 472 -14.01 14.91 -27.46
N LEU A 473 -14.05 13.73 -26.87
CA LEU A 473 -14.06 12.49 -27.61
C LEU A 473 -15.47 12.21 -28.16
N ARG A 474 -15.54 11.46 -29.28
CA ARG A 474 -16.81 11.06 -29.91
C ARG A 474 -17.02 9.55 -29.73
N PRO A 475 -17.76 9.10 -28.68
CA PRO A 475 -18.05 7.68 -28.52
C PRO A 475 -18.91 7.15 -29.68
N LYS A 476 -18.50 6.00 -30.25
CA LYS A 476 -19.22 5.28 -31.30
C LYS A 476 -19.71 3.95 -30.73
N VAL A 477 -21.01 3.66 -30.85
CA VAL A 477 -21.59 2.38 -30.43
C VAL A 477 -21.71 1.46 -31.62
N VAL A 478 -21.06 0.29 -31.56
CA VAL A 478 -21.06 -0.73 -32.61
C VAL A 478 -21.80 -1.97 -32.14
N GLY A 479 -22.57 -2.61 -33.01
CA GLY A 479 -23.28 -3.86 -32.72
C GLY A 479 -24.57 -3.70 -31.91
N LYS A 480 -25.05 -2.48 -31.69
CA LYS A 480 -26.37 -2.27 -31.11
C LYS A 480 -27.45 -2.48 -32.17
N ILE A 481 -28.39 -3.37 -31.90
CA ILE A 481 -29.49 -3.73 -32.80
C ILE A 481 -30.84 -3.46 -32.13
N SER A 482 -31.84 -3.03 -32.92
CA SER A 482 -33.13 -2.52 -32.40
C SER A 482 -33.97 -3.56 -31.66
N TRP A 483 -33.84 -4.86 -32.01
CA TRP A 483 -34.60 -5.95 -31.39
C TRP A 483 -33.91 -6.65 -30.23
N SER A 484 -32.74 -6.17 -29.80
CA SER A 484 -31.97 -6.75 -28.71
C SER A 484 -31.75 -5.77 -27.58
N SER A 485 -31.77 -6.26 -26.33
CA SER A 485 -31.39 -5.49 -25.15
C SER A 485 -29.87 -5.36 -24.97
N VAL A 486 -29.08 -5.98 -25.84
CA VAL A 486 -27.61 -5.88 -25.84
C VAL A 486 -27.21 -4.46 -26.23
N PRO A 487 -26.42 -3.75 -25.40
CA PRO A 487 -26.14 -2.33 -25.61
C PRO A 487 -25.17 -2.05 -26.77
N GLY A 488 -24.50 -3.08 -27.31
CA GLY A 488 -23.38 -2.92 -28.23
C GLY A 488 -22.05 -2.64 -27.47
N THR A 489 -21.02 -2.32 -28.24
CA THR A 489 -19.69 -2.00 -27.74
C THR A 489 -19.39 -0.55 -28.04
N VAL A 490 -18.92 0.20 -27.06
CA VAL A 490 -18.51 1.60 -27.22
C VAL A 490 -17.05 1.64 -27.64
N PHE A 491 -16.76 2.37 -28.71
CA PHE A 491 -15.40 2.72 -29.15
C PHE A 491 -15.17 4.22 -29.03
N MET A 492 -13.96 4.59 -28.67
CA MET A 492 -13.50 5.98 -28.60
C MET A 492 -12.08 6.05 -29.15
N GLU A 493 -11.84 6.99 -30.05
CA GLU A 493 -10.51 7.28 -30.59
C GLU A 493 -9.89 8.42 -29.78
N VAL A 494 -8.78 8.13 -29.12
CA VAL A 494 -8.04 9.07 -28.29
C VAL A 494 -6.82 9.55 -29.07
N PRO A 495 -6.68 10.84 -29.35
CA PRO A 495 -5.50 11.37 -30.04
C PRO A 495 -4.22 11.05 -29.25
N VAL A 496 -3.15 10.64 -29.94
CA VAL A 496 -1.88 10.27 -29.30
C VAL A 496 -1.25 11.45 -28.57
N ASP A 497 -1.35 12.66 -29.13
CA ASP A 497 -0.91 13.91 -28.51
C ASP A 497 -1.73 14.36 -27.29
N ALA A 498 -2.90 13.74 -27.05
CA ALA A 498 -3.68 13.93 -25.83
C ALA A 498 -3.30 12.94 -24.71
N LEU A 499 -2.42 11.97 -24.98
CA LEU A 499 -1.99 10.99 -23.99
C LEU A 499 -1.09 11.64 -22.93
N ASP A 500 -1.22 11.17 -21.68
CA ASP A 500 -0.30 11.52 -20.60
C ASP A 500 0.95 10.62 -20.69
N SER A 501 2.11 11.16 -20.35
CA SER A 501 3.37 10.41 -20.32
C SER A 501 3.36 9.21 -19.36
N ASP A 502 2.48 9.22 -18.35
CA ASP A 502 2.34 8.13 -17.41
C ASP A 502 1.05 7.32 -17.71
N VAL A 503 -0.07 7.71 -17.13
CA VAL A 503 -1.37 7.05 -17.33
C VAL A 503 -2.39 8.10 -17.73
N THR A 504 -2.97 7.95 -18.91
CA THR A 504 -4.06 8.80 -19.40
C THR A 504 -5.37 8.39 -18.74
N VAL A 505 -6.17 9.36 -18.34
CA VAL A 505 -7.50 9.11 -17.76
C VAL A 505 -8.59 9.70 -18.66
N LEU A 506 -9.55 8.86 -19.06
CA LEU A 506 -10.74 9.32 -19.75
C LEU A 506 -11.86 9.55 -18.75
N LYS A 507 -12.64 10.61 -18.94
CA LYS A 507 -13.82 10.94 -18.15
C LYS A 507 -15.06 10.80 -19.02
N LEU A 508 -15.99 9.95 -18.59
CA LEU A 508 -17.26 9.71 -19.25
C LEU A 508 -18.40 10.14 -18.33
N LYS A 509 -19.17 11.13 -18.74
CA LYS A 509 -20.41 11.52 -18.05
C LYS A 509 -21.56 10.66 -18.56
N LEU A 510 -22.21 9.94 -17.67
CA LEU A 510 -23.28 9.00 -17.96
C LEU A 510 -24.65 9.63 -17.69
N LYS A 511 -25.66 9.20 -18.42
CA LYS A 511 -27.04 9.50 -18.13
C LYS A 511 -27.56 8.58 -17.04
N GLY A 512 -27.45 9.04 -15.79
CA GLY A 512 -27.80 8.29 -14.59
C GLY A 512 -26.69 7.35 -14.09
N PRO A 513 -26.95 6.64 -12.98
CA PRO A 513 -25.97 5.73 -12.38
C PRO A 513 -25.53 4.61 -13.31
N LEU A 514 -24.27 4.16 -13.17
CA LEU A 514 -23.67 3.11 -13.99
C LEU A 514 -24.56 1.87 -14.08
N SER A 515 -24.86 1.46 -15.28
CA SER A 515 -25.65 0.26 -15.61
C SER A 515 -24.90 -0.60 -16.62
N LEU A 516 -24.65 -1.86 -16.29
CA LEU A 516 -23.87 -2.78 -17.09
C LEU A 516 -24.71 -3.99 -17.55
N TYR A 517 -24.45 -4.42 -18.78
CA TYR A 517 -24.92 -5.70 -19.33
C TYR A 517 -23.84 -6.76 -19.13
N ARG A 518 -24.16 -7.83 -18.42
CA ARG A 518 -23.21 -8.89 -18.08
C ARG A 518 -23.33 -10.15 -18.96
N GLY A 519 -24.08 -10.05 -20.06
CA GLY A 519 -24.34 -11.17 -20.98
C GLY A 519 -25.63 -11.94 -20.65
N ALA A 520 -26.15 -12.71 -21.64
CA ALA A 520 -27.24 -13.65 -21.46
C ALA A 520 -26.66 -15.03 -21.17
N GLY A 521 -27.02 -15.62 -20.02
CA GLY A 521 -26.62 -16.97 -19.64
C GLY A 521 -25.20 -17.10 -19.10
N GLY A 522 -24.59 -16.03 -18.62
CA GLY A 522 -23.33 -16.10 -17.86
C GLY A 522 -23.55 -16.83 -16.55
N PHE A 523 -22.83 -17.93 -16.31
CA PHE A 523 -22.67 -18.49 -14.96
C PHE A 523 -21.84 -17.51 -14.14
N HIS A 524 -22.34 -17.11 -13.01
CA HIS A 524 -21.72 -16.11 -12.12
C HIS A 524 -21.52 -16.68 -10.72
#